data_8351bbbc21f1a84a908105327ab67d81
#
_entry.id   8351bbbc21f1a84a908105327ab67d81
#
_cell.length_a   1.000
_cell.length_b   1.000
_cell.length_c   1.000
_cell.angle_alpha   90.00
_cell.angle_beta   90.00
_cell.angle_gamma   90.00
#
_symmetry.space_group_name_H-M   'P 1'
#
loop_
_entity.id
_entity.type
_entity.pdbx_description
1 polymer ?
#
loop_
_entity_poly.entity_id
_entity_poly.type
_entity_poly.pdbx_seq_one_letter_code
_entity_poly.pdbx_strand_id
1 'polypeptide(L)'
;MKLKHIAGAFVALLLAKFLWPLFRFDVPMGYDPGIYRYLFIQYEQALTSFSLPDLLPWAGEHPPGLFLAGAILMKLGISVDTLLSIFWNITPVALALTLAWVKWKKLGVKVGVLVLLMALLSQAYFDGFYAMYFKAYVALIFVCLTYHFVEKFSPWFLLTAFLTVAIHHQTGMVMALALGIWWVAKFPSQRNNKAYRLYSMGILCIAALGLLVYLPHFERVFWSPFKSIFLLRGDNAPAGAFPEASFYLRTMPILLSLGAVGFVRSLKREVGSVWQLSVIVCAVFIVFRLVFYKRFFLHLDFFLLPFAAEGLLWLWDRFVSRYARGVMIILLVVQAVISWKAMMLREPQLPMSALQDIVNMQEVLPEEATVIALENVSGMWLLGWLPHYTVGAPGMFDVPDWTYEDWEIFIDGTTSERKLLLNAIHGEVYFYANALFTSYYGERAESVLADPCLKKVPNTSLVRSSCSGS
;
A
#
# COMPACT_ATOMS: atom_id res chain seq x y z
N MET A 1 -0.52 -26.01 27.55
CA MET A 1 -1.03 -25.96 26.14
C MET A 1 0.17 -26.08 25.20
N LYS A 2 0.13 -26.95 24.18
CA LYS A 2 1.28 -27.10 23.25
C LYS A 2 1.38 -25.85 22.37
N LEU A 3 2.60 -25.36 22.12
CA LEU A 3 2.89 -24.12 21.37
C LEU A 3 2.16 -24.08 20.00
N LYS A 4 1.97 -25.24 19.37
CA LYS A 4 1.23 -25.36 18.12
C LYS A 4 -0.24 -24.93 18.21
N HIS A 5 -0.90 -25.16 19.35
CA HIS A 5 -2.29 -24.73 19.55
C HIS A 5 -2.38 -23.21 19.73
N ILE A 6 -1.39 -22.59 20.40
CA ILE A 6 -1.28 -21.13 20.52
C ILE A 6 -1.06 -20.50 19.14
N ALA A 7 -0.13 -21.07 18.34
CA ALA A 7 0.09 -20.60 16.98
C ALA A 7 -1.19 -20.69 16.13
N GLY A 8 -1.89 -21.83 16.20
CA GLY A 8 -3.18 -22.01 15.50
C GLY A 8 -4.23 -20.99 15.92
N ALA A 9 -4.32 -20.67 17.23
CA ALA A 9 -5.23 -19.64 17.72
C ALA A 9 -4.87 -18.25 17.18
N PHE A 10 -3.59 -17.87 17.14
CA PHE A 10 -3.20 -16.57 16.56
C PHE A 10 -3.44 -16.50 15.05
N VAL A 11 -3.23 -17.60 14.32
CA VAL A 11 -3.57 -17.66 12.89
C VAL A 11 -5.08 -17.50 12.69
N ALA A 12 -5.90 -18.18 13.48
CA ALA A 12 -7.35 -18.05 13.42
C ALA A 12 -7.81 -16.61 13.72
N LEU A 13 -7.21 -15.95 14.72
CA LEU A 13 -7.50 -14.55 15.04
C LEU A 13 -7.02 -13.58 13.92
N LEU A 14 -5.87 -13.84 13.30
CA LEU A 14 -5.41 -13.07 12.14
C LEU A 14 -6.39 -13.23 10.96
N LEU A 15 -6.79 -14.46 10.66
CA LEU A 15 -7.81 -14.71 9.64
C LEU A 15 -9.11 -13.98 9.97
N ALA A 16 -9.61 -14.09 11.21
CA ALA A 16 -10.80 -13.37 11.65
C ALA A 16 -10.64 -11.84 11.46
N LYS A 17 -9.48 -11.28 11.86
CA LYS A 17 -9.20 -9.84 11.74
C LYS A 17 -9.22 -9.36 10.29
N PHE A 18 -8.55 -10.07 9.38
CA PHE A 18 -8.38 -9.62 8.01
C PHE A 18 -9.49 -10.08 7.06
N LEU A 19 -10.23 -11.15 7.39
CA LEU A 19 -11.42 -11.56 6.63
C LEU A 19 -12.70 -10.84 7.09
N TRP A 20 -12.70 -10.23 8.29
CA TRP A 20 -13.86 -9.53 8.82
C TRP A 20 -14.51 -8.54 7.84
N PRO A 21 -13.76 -7.70 7.08
CA PRO A 21 -14.35 -6.80 6.12
C PRO A 21 -15.18 -7.48 5.04
N LEU A 22 -14.83 -8.71 4.61
CA LEU A 22 -15.59 -9.47 3.60
C LEU A 22 -17.00 -9.88 4.08
N PHE A 23 -17.18 -9.99 5.41
CA PHE A 23 -18.47 -10.35 6.02
C PHE A 23 -19.30 -9.13 6.41
N ARG A 24 -18.66 -7.96 6.47
CA ARG A 24 -19.32 -6.73 6.92
C ARG A 24 -19.66 -5.79 5.77
N PHE A 25 -18.89 -5.81 4.71
CA PHE A 25 -18.99 -4.87 3.61
C PHE A 25 -18.98 -5.60 2.26
N ASP A 26 -19.86 -5.19 1.37
CA ASP A 26 -19.89 -5.67 -0.02
C ASP A 26 -18.96 -4.87 -0.94
N VAL A 27 -18.14 -3.99 -0.39
CA VAL A 27 -17.19 -3.12 -1.10
C VAL A 27 -15.78 -3.39 -0.59
N PRO A 28 -14.78 -3.50 -1.46
CA PRO A 28 -13.38 -3.64 -1.05
C PRO A 28 -12.94 -2.47 -0.16
N MET A 29 -12.11 -2.79 0.84
CA MET A 29 -11.48 -1.78 1.68
C MET A 29 -10.39 -1.05 0.93
N GLY A 30 -10.21 0.24 1.20
CA GLY A 30 -9.06 1.01 0.70
C GLY A 30 -9.43 2.14 -0.24
N TYR A 31 -8.39 2.90 -0.60
CA TYR A 31 -8.48 4.00 -1.54
C TYR A 31 -8.28 3.53 -2.98
N ASP A 32 -7.40 2.53 -3.18
CA ASP A 32 -6.90 2.12 -4.49
C ASP A 32 -7.59 0.91 -5.17
N PRO A 33 -8.74 0.35 -4.71
CA PRO A 33 -9.33 -0.82 -5.37
C PRO A 33 -9.57 -0.63 -6.87
N GLY A 34 -10.02 0.56 -7.27
CA GLY A 34 -10.26 0.87 -8.68
C GLY A 34 -8.99 0.88 -9.52
N ILE A 35 -7.89 1.44 -8.98
CA ILE A 35 -6.58 1.41 -9.66
C ILE A 35 -6.10 -0.02 -9.83
N TYR A 36 -6.19 -0.84 -8.78
CA TYR A 36 -5.79 -2.24 -8.87
C TYR A 36 -6.66 -3.00 -9.89
N ARG A 37 -7.98 -2.77 -9.87
CA ARG A 37 -8.91 -3.39 -10.82
C ARG A 37 -8.57 -3.04 -12.25
N TYR A 38 -8.40 -1.76 -12.54
CA TYR A 38 -7.97 -1.26 -13.85
C TYR A 38 -6.67 -1.92 -14.31
N LEU A 39 -5.63 -1.87 -13.50
CA LEU A 39 -4.33 -2.43 -13.85
C LEU A 39 -4.38 -3.96 -14.08
N PHE A 40 -5.10 -4.71 -13.25
CA PHE A 40 -5.27 -6.15 -13.47
C PHE A 40 -5.95 -6.45 -14.81
N ILE A 41 -7.00 -5.70 -15.17
CA ILE A 41 -7.73 -5.86 -16.44
C ILE A 41 -6.82 -5.51 -17.62
N GLN A 42 -6.09 -4.39 -17.57
CA GLN A 42 -5.19 -3.97 -18.65
C GLN A 42 -4.05 -4.97 -18.88
N TYR A 43 -3.45 -5.48 -17.81
CA TYR A 43 -2.41 -6.51 -17.93
C TYR A 43 -2.98 -7.86 -18.43
N GLU A 44 -4.20 -8.21 -18.08
CA GLU A 44 -4.87 -9.41 -18.56
C GLU A 44 -5.16 -9.32 -20.06
N GLN A 45 -5.66 -8.19 -20.54
CA GLN A 45 -5.88 -7.91 -21.96
C GLN A 45 -4.56 -7.95 -22.74
N ALA A 46 -3.52 -7.32 -22.22
CA ALA A 46 -2.18 -7.31 -22.81
C ALA A 46 -1.60 -8.73 -22.95
N LEU A 47 -1.77 -9.59 -21.94
CA LEU A 47 -1.37 -11.00 -22.02
C LEU A 47 -2.15 -11.76 -23.10
N THR A 48 -3.42 -11.44 -23.31
CA THR A 48 -4.26 -12.08 -24.33
C THR A 48 -3.79 -11.73 -25.74
N SER A 49 -3.44 -10.47 -25.96
CA SER A 49 -2.99 -9.94 -27.26
C SER A 49 -1.48 -10.08 -27.49
N PHE A 50 -0.72 -10.59 -26.51
CA PHE A 50 0.74 -10.61 -26.53
C PHE A 50 1.35 -9.22 -26.78
N SER A 51 0.72 -8.18 -26.24
CA SER A 51 1.13 -6.78 -26.34
C SER A 51 1.62 -6.22 -25.00
N LEU A 52 2.11 -4.99 -25.01
CA LEU A 52 2.26 -4.21 -23.78
C LEU A 52 0.88 -3.67 -23.36
N PRO A 53 0.62 -3.54 -22.05
CA PRO A 53 -0.63 -2.93 -21.60
C PRO A 53 -0.70 -1.46 -22.02
N ASP A 54 -1.86 -1.04 -22.51
CA ASP A 54 -2.15 0.37 -22.77
C ASP A 54 -2.58 1.03 -21.46
N LEU A 55 -1.68 1.82 -20.90
CA LEU A 55 -1.86 2.42 -19.57
C LEU A 55 -1.86 3.94 -19.66
N LEU A 56 -2.68 4.55 -18.85
CA LEU A 56 -2.57 5.98 -18.57
C LEU A 56 -1.15 6.32 -18.10
N PRO A 57 -0.58 7.50 -18.43
CA PRO A 57 0.80 7.84 -18.16
C PRO A 57 1.24 7.60 -16.70
N TRP A 58 0.42 8.03 -15.73
CA TRP A 58 0.69 7.81 -14.31
C TRP A 58 0.53 6.34 -13.87
N ALA A 59 -0.35 5.58 -14.50
CA ALA A 59 -0.58 4.17 -14.19
C ALA A 59 0.61 3.31 -14.62
N GLY A 60 1.32 3.69 -15.69
CA GLY A 60 2.55 3.06 -16.13
C GLY A 60 3.72 3.15 -15.12
N GLU A 61 3.65 4.06 -14.15
CA GLU A 61 4.65 4.17 -13.07
C GLU A 61 4.54 3.03 -12.05
N HIS A 62 3.44 2.28 -12.05
CA HIS A 62 3.26 1.16 -11.14
C HIS A 62 4.09 -0.05 -11.56
N PRO A 63 4.87 -0.65 -10.64
CA PRO A 63 5.65 -1.85 -10.93
C PRO A 63 4.76 -2.99 -11.45
N PRO A 64 5.15 -3.69 -12.52
CA PRO A 64 4.29 -4.65 -13.21
C PRO A 64 4.08 -5.98 -12.49
N GLY A 65 4.96 -6.35 -11.54
CA GLY A 65 5.05 -7.71 -11.02
C GLY A 65 3.76 -8.24 -10.39
N LEU A 66 3.06 -7.43 -9.56
CA LEU A 66 1.79 -7.84 -8.98
C LEU A 66 0.71 -8.00 -10.06
N PHE A 67 0.65 -7.07 -11.00
CA PHE A 67 -0.39 -7.03 -12.03
C PHE A 67 -0.23 -8.16 -13.05
N LEU A 68 1.01 -8.47 -13.44
CA LEU A 68 1.31 -9.66 -14.25
C LEU A 68 0.92 -10.95 -13.54
N ALA A 69 1.26 -11.10 -12.25
CA ALA A 69 0.86 -12.25 -11.47
C ALA A 69 -0.67 -12.38 -11.38
N GLY A 70 -1.38 -11.28 -11.12
CA GLY A 70 -2.83 -11.23 -11.10
C GLY A 70 -3.44 -11.55 -12.46
N ALA A 71 -2.91 -10.99 -13.54
CA ALA A 71 -3.35 -11.27 -14.91
C ALA A 71 -3.20 -12.75 -15.27
N ILE A 72 -2.11 -13.40 -14.86
CA ILE A 72 -1.94 -14.87 -15.03
C ILE A 72 -3.03 -15.61 -14.26
N LEU A 73 -3.33 -15.22 -13.02
CA LEU A 73 -4.40 -15.84 -12.24
C LEU A 73 -5.77 -15.63 -12.88
N MET A 74 -6.01 -14.46 -13.48
CA MET A 74 -7.25 -14.18 -14.22
C MET A 74 -7.37 -15.08 -15.46
N LYS A 75 -6.28 -15.34 -16.18
CA LYS A 75 -6.24 -16.33 -17.28
C LYS A 75 -6.51 -17.78 -16.82
N LEU A 76 -6.23 -18.08 -15.56
CA LEU A 76 -6.57 -19.37 -14.94
C LEU A 76 -8.01 -19.41 -14.39
N GLY A 77 -8.83 -18.38 -14.65
CA GLY A 77 -10.25 -18.33 -14.30
C GLY A 77 -10.56 -17.65 -12.95
N ILE A 78 -9.59 -17.00 -12.31
CA ILE A 78 -9.83 -16.21 -11.09
C ILE A 78 -10.32 -14.82 -11.48
N SER A 79 -11.49 -14.40 -10.97
CA SER A 79 -12.01 -13.08 -11.28
C SER A 79 -11.18 -11.97 -10.63
N VAL A 80 -11.18 -10.78 -11.23
CA VAL A 80 -10.53 -9.59 -10.66
C VAL A 80 -11.11 -9.24 -9.29
N ASP A 81 -12.41 -9.43 -9.10
CA ASP A 81 -13.08 -9.16 -7.83
C ASP A 81 -12.61 -10.14 -6.73
N THR A 82 -12.32 -11.39 -7.08
CA THR A 82 -11.68 -12.36 -6.18
C THR A 82 -10.26 -11.92 -5.79
N LEU A 83 -9.49 -11.33 -6.71
CA LEU A 83 -8.16 -10.79 -6.40
C LEU A 83 -8.25 -9.61 -5.41
N LEU A 84 -9.21 -8.71 -5.62
CA LEU A 84 -9.41 -7.52 -4.77
C LEU A 84 -10.06 -7.82 -3.42
N SER A 85 -10.75 -8.96 -3.30
CA SER A 85 -11.41 -9.38 -2.07
C SER A 85 -10.61 -10.48 -1.36
N ILE A 86 -10.79 -11.74 -1.75
CA ILE A 86 -10.23 -12.90 -1.03
C ILE A 86 -8.71 -12.86 -1.00
N PHE A 87 -8.04 -12.67 -2.17
CA PHE A 87 -6.58 -12.68 -2.23
C PHE A 87 -5.98 -11.53 -1.43
N TRP A 88 -6.57 -10.33 -1.54
CA TRP A 88 -6.13 -9.20 -0.75
C TRP A 88 -6.27 -9.47 0.76
N ASN A 89 -7.42 -9.93 1.22
CA ASN A 89 -7.69 -10.14 2.64
C ASN A 89 -6.83 -11.26 3.25
N ILE A 90 -6.40 -12.25 2.46
CA ILE A 90 -5.48 -13.32 2.91
C ILE A 90 -4.02 -12.86 2.91
N THR A 91 -3.64 -11.92 2.04
CA THR A 91 -2.24 -11.48 1.88
C THR A 91 -1.57 -11.03 3.19
N PRO A 92 -2.19 -10.23 4.07
CA PRO A 92 -1.59 -9.88 5.37
C PRO A 92 -1.33 -11.12 6.25
N VAL A 93 -2.22 -12.09 6.23
CA VAL A 93 -2.03 -13.35 6.99
C VAL A 93 -0.85 -14.14 6.43
N ALA A 94 -0.75 -14.26 5.10
CA ALA A 94 0.37 -14.89 4.43
C ALA A 94 1.71 -14.20 4.75
N LEU A 95 1.72 -12.86 4.78
CA LEU A 95 2.90 -12.08 5.18
C LEU A 95 3.30 -12.35 6.64
N ALA A 96 2.34 -12.31 7.57
CA ALA A 96 2.59 -12.61 8.99
C ALA A 96 3.12 -14.03 9.19
N LEU A 97 2.56 -15.02 8.49
CA LEU A 97 3.02 -16.40 8.49
C LEU A 97 4.43 -16.55 7.94
N THR A 98 4.75 -15.88 6.83
CA THR A 98 6.09 -15.91 6.22
C THR A 98 7.12 -15.32 7.17
N LEU A 99 6.81 -14.16 7.78
CA LEU A 99 7.68 -13.54 8.78
C LEU A 99 7.89 -14.44 10.00
N ALA A 100 6.79 -15.02 10.52
CA ALA A 100 6.85 -15.94 11.66
C ALA A 100 7.70 -17.19 11.33
N TRP A 101 7.54 -17.76 10.13
CA TRP A 101 8.33 -18.89 9.66
C TRP A 101 9.83 -18.57 9.56
N VAL A 102 10.18 -17.43 8.94
CA VAL A 102 11.59 -16.99 8.84
C VAL A 102 12.20 -16.81 10.21
N LYS A 103 11.48 -16.17 11.14
CA LYS A 103 11.98 -15.95 12.52
C LYS A 103 11.99 -17.21 13.35
N TRP A 104 11.05 -18.12 13.15
CA TRP A 104 11.12 -19.46 13.76
C TRP A 104 12.40 -20.19 13.35
N LYS A 105 12.75 -20.20 12.06
CA LYS A 105 13.98 -20.86 11.58
C LYS A 105 15.26 -20.25 12.13
N LYS A 106 15.29 -18.95 12.42
CA LYS A 106 16.48 -18.24 12.93
C LYS A 106 16.54 -18.18 14.46
N LEU A 107 15.41 -17.92 15.13
CA LEU A 107 15.34 -17.54 16.54
C LEU A 107 14.54 -18.52 17.42
N GLY A 108 13.99 -19.57 16.80
CA GLY A 108 13.23 -20.61 17.46
C GLY A 108 11.71 -20.38 17.45
N VAL A 109 10.99 -21.46 17.74
CA VAL A 109 9.52 -21.53 17.60
C VAL A 109 8.77 -20.50 18.47
N LYS A 110 9.28 -20.21 19.68
CA LYS A 110 8.62 -19.23 20.56
C LYS A 110 8.58 -17.84 19.93
N VAL A 111 9.70 -17.39 19.36
CA VAL A 111 9.75 -16.09 18.66
C VAL A 111 8.82 -16.08 17.45
N GLY A 112 8.83 -17.14 16.63
CA GLY A 112 7.91 -17.25 15.50
C GLY A 112 6.44 -17.13 15.89
N VAL A 113 6.01 -17.79 16.97
CA VAL A 113 4.63 -17.69 17.48
C VAL A 113 4.33 -16.28 18.00
N LEU A 114 5.28 -15.65 18.70
CA LEU A 114 5.09 -14.27 19.20
C LEU A 114 5.05 -13.23 18.07
N VAL A 115 5.71 -13.48 16.94
CA VAL A 115 5.59 -12.61 15.74
C VAL A 115 4.15 -12.58 15.24
N LEU A 116 3.43 -13.70 15.24
CA LEU A 116 2.00 -13.72 14.87
C LEU A 116 1.17 -12.86 15.84
N LEU A 117 1.47 -12.94 17.14
CA LEU A 117 0.82 -12.07 18.12
C LEU A 117 1.14 -10.60 17.88
N MET A 118 2.39 -10.23 17.59
CA MET A 118 2.75 -8.83 17.30
C MET A 118 2.04 -8.32 16.05
N ALA A 119 1.95 -9.09 14.98
CA ALA A 119 1.21 -8.74 13.78
C ALA A 119 -0.31 -8.57 14.05
N LEU A 120 -0.87 -9.42 14.91
CA LEU A 120 -2.27 -9.30 15.36
C LEU A 120 -2.54 -7.99 16.10
N LEU A 121 -1.59 -7.56 16.94
CA LEU A 121 -1.71 -6.38 17.81
C LEU A 121 -1.31 -5.08 17.12
N SER A 122 -0.61 -5.14 15.98
CA SER A 122 -0.14 -3.94 15.30
C SER A 122 -1.25 -3.17 14.62
N GLN A 123 -1.28 -1.85 14.88
CA GLN A 123 -2.17 -0.90 14.21
C GLN A 123 -1.61 -0.49 12.85
N ALA A 124 -0.31 -0.21 12.72
CA ALA A 124 0.27 0.20 11.44
C ALA A 124 0.21 -0.94 10.41
N TYR A 125 0.34 -2.18 10.86
CA TYR A 125 0.12 -3.36 10.03
C TYR A 125 -1.33 -3.44 9.54
N PHE A 126 -2.31 -3.11 10.36
CA PHE A 126 -3.71 -3.07 9.95
C PHE A 126 -4.02 -1.85 9.07
N ASP A 127 -3.44 -0.68 9.35
CA ASP A 127 -3.66 0.53 8.55
C ASP A 127 -3.14 0.36 7.10
N GLY A 128 -2.03 -0.36 6.92
CA GLY A 128 -1.56 -0.74 5.59
C GLY A 128 -2.54 -1.63 4.83
N PHE A 129 -3.20 -2.55 5.53
CA PHE A 129 -4.29 -3.34 4.96
C PHE A 129 -5.51 -2.45 4.65
N TYR A 130 -5.94 -1.62 5.60
CA TYR A 130 -7.05 -0.72 5.40
C TYR A 130 -6.84 0.23 4.21
N ALA A 131 -5.62 0.72 3.99
CA ALA A 131 -5.28 1.58 2.86
C ALA A 131 -5.04 0.82 1.55
N MET A 132 -5.19 -0.51 1.54
CA MET A 132 -4.95 -1.40 0.40
C MET A 132 -3.53 -1.30 -0.19
N TYR A 133 -2.51 -1.32 0.68
CA TYR A 133 -1.10 -1.38 0.23
C TYR A 133 -0.73 -2.78 -0.29
N PHE A 134 -1.52 -3.33 -1.22
CA PHE A 134 -1.39 -4.70 -1.72
C PHE A 134 0.02 -5.00 -2.24
N LYS A 135 0.55 -4.14 -3.11
CA LYS A 135 1.93 -4.27 -3.63
C LYS A 135 2.97 -4.38 -2.51
N ALA A 136 2.84 -3.54 -1.47
CA ALA A 136 3.78 -3.53 -0.36
C ALA A 136 3.75 -4.84 0.44
N TYR A 137 2.56 -5.38 0.72
CA TYR A 137 2.43 -6.64 1.47
C TYR A 137 3.03 -7.82 0.70
N VAL A 138 2.71 -7.94 -0.59
CA VAL A 138 3.28 -9.00 -1.43
C VAL A 138 4.80 -8.85 -1.55
N ALA A 139 5.29 -7.63 -1.76
CA ALA A 139 6.73 -7.35 -1.81
C ALA A 139 7.42 -7.68 -0.47
N LEU A 140 6.80 -7.39 0.69
CA LEU A 140 7.35 -7.74 2.01
C LEU A 140 7.43 -9.25 2.25
N ILE A 141 6.54 -10.06 1.65
CA ILE A 141 6.69 -11.54 1.64
C ILE A 141 8.03 -11.90 0.98
N PHE A 142 8.32 -11.32 -0.18
CA PHE A 142 9.57 -11.59 -0.88
C PHE A 142 10.80 -10.99 -0.18
N VAL A 143 10.68 -9.87 0.53
CA VAL A 143 11.75 -9.36 1.42
C VAL A 143 12.08 -10.36 2.52
N CYS A 144 11.07 -10.95 3.18
CA CYS A 144 11.29 -12.01 4.18
C CYS A 144 12.10 -13.17 3.61
N LEU A 145 11.71 -13.65 2.43
CA LEU A 145 12.39 -14.74 1.74
C LEU A 145 13.80 -14.33 1.29
N THR A 146 13.95 -13.10 0.75
CA THR A 146 15.25 -12.56 0.37
C THR A 146 16.21 -12.56 1.55
N TYR A 147 15.81 -12.01 2.71
CA TYR A 147 16.66 -11.97 3.89
C TYR A 147 16.98 -13.35 4.42
N HIS A 148 16.01 -14.28 4.37
CA HIS A 148 16.27 -15.68 4.73
C HIS A 148 17.31 -16.35 3.84
N PHE A 149 17.23 -16.13 2.52
CA PHE A 149 18.15 -16.73 1.55
C PHE A 149 19.53 -16.04 1.57
N VAL A 150 19.57 -14.73 1.76
CA VAL A 150 20.81 -13.96 1.91
C VAL A 150 21.63 -14.47 3.10
N GLU A 151 21.02 -14.67 4.26
CA GLU A 151 21.70 -15.19 5.46
C GLU A 151 22.27 -16.59 5.24
N LYS A 152 21.77 -17.33 4.26
CA LYS A 152 22.23 -18.70 3.90
C LYS A 152 23.13 -18.74 2.66
N PHE A 153 23.42 -17.59 2.06
CA PHE A 153 24.11 -17.52 0.76
C PHE A 153 23.46 -18.38 -0.33
N SER A 154 22.13 -18.52 -0.29
CA SER A 154 21.37 -19.27 -1.28
C SER A 154 21.05 -18.44 -2.51
N PRO A 155 21.22 -18.98 -3.76
CA PRO A 155 20.95 -18.23 -4.99
C PRO A 155 19.49 -17.80 -5.16
N TRP A 156 18.55 -18.40 -4.44
CA TRP A 156 17.14 -18.03 -4.42
C TRP A 156 16.89 -16.59 -3.99
N PHE A 157 17.88 -15.95 -3.33
CA PHE A 157 17.77 -14.54 -3.00
C PHE A 157 17.66 -13.64 -4.25
N LEU A 158 18.27 -14.04 -5.38
CA LEU A 158 18.20 -13.30 -6.63
C LEU A 158 16.76 -13.17 -7.12
N LEU A 159 16.06 -14.30 -7.18
CA LEU A 159 14.66 -14.34 -7.61
C LEU A 159 13.77 -13.54 -6.65
N THR A 160 13.92 -13.76 -5.35
CA THR A 160 13.04 -13.11 -4.37
C THR A 160 13.31 -11.61 -4.26
N ALA A 161 14.57 -11.16 -4.39
CA ALA A 161 14.90 -9.74 -4.42
C ALA A 161 14.43 -9.08 -5.72
N PHE A 162 14.56 -9.73 -6.87
CA PHE A 162 14.01 -9.23 -8.12
C PHE A 162 12.49 -9.07 -8.04
N LEU A 163 11.78 -10.09 -7.55
CA LEU A 163 10.32 -10.02 -7.35
C LEU A 163 9.93 -8.89 -6.39
N THR A 164 10.70 -8.64 -5.32
CA THR A 164 10.46 -7.50 -4.43
C THR A 164 10.45 -6.18 -5.20
N VAL A 165 11.49 -5.95 -6.01
CA VAL A 165 11.65 -4.72 -6.81
C VAL A 165 10.57 -4.63 -7.88
N ALA A 166 10.29 -5.71 -8.59
CA ALA A 166 9.29 -5.77 -9.66
C ALA A 166 7.84 -5.57 -9.15
N ILE A 167 7.57 -5.82 -7.85
CA ILE A 167 6.23 -5.67 -7.25
C ILE A 167 6.04 -4.30 -6.62
N HIS A 168 7.03 -3.77 -5.88
CA HIS A 168 6.89 -2.50 -5.17
C HIS A 168 8.22 -1.76 -5.02
N HIS A 169 8.35 -0.61 -5.70
CA HIS A 169 9.58 0.18 -5.73
C HIS A 169 10.03 0.64 -4.34
N GLN A 170 9.13 1.13 -3.48
CA GLN A 170 9.48 1.63 -2.14
C GLN A 170 9.99 0.50 -1.23
N THR A 171 9.34 -0.67 -1.24
CA THR A 171 9.80 -1.86 -0.50
C THR A 171 11.14 -2.35 -1.07
N GLY A 172 11.28 -2.34 -2.40
CA GLY A 172 12.54 -2.63 -3.10
C GLY A 172 13.67 -1.69 -2.69
N MET A 173 13.39 -0.40 -2.55
CA MET A 173 14.35 0.61 -2.09
C MET A 173 14.81 0.35 -0.64
N VAL A 174 13.89 0.08 0.29
CA VAL A 174 14.26 -0.26 1.68
C VAL A 174 15.15 -1.50 1.71
N MET A 175 14.78 -2.54 0.97
CA MET A 175 15.57 -3.76 0.85
C MET A 175 16.95 -3.49 0.25
N ALA A 176 17.02 -2.72 -0.84
CA ALA A 176 18.27 -2.41 -1.54
C ALA A 176 19.23 -1.60 -0.66
N LEU A 177 18.73 -0.59 0.07
CA LEU A 177 19.53 0.19 1.02
C LEU A 177 20.04 -0.68 2.16
N ALA A 178 19.16 -1.50 2.78
CA ALA A 178 19.57 -2.39 3.87
C ALA A 178 20.60 -3.44 3.42
N LEU A 179 20.40 -4.07 2.25
CA LEU A 179 21.34 -5.03 1.68
C LEU A 179 22.65 -4.36 1.23
N GLY A 180 22.59 -3.16 0.64
CA GLY A 180 23.76 -2.40 0.23
C GLY A 180 24.64 -2.04 1.42
N ILE A 181 24.06 -1.49 2.50
CA ILE A 181 24.79 -1.17 3.73
C ILE A 181 25.38 -2.45 4.35
N TRP A 182 24.59 -3.52 4.44
CA TRP A 182 25.03 -4.81 4.95
C TRP A 182 26.21 -5.36 4.13
N TRP A 183 26.09 -5.31 2.81
CA TRP A 183 27.11 -5.76 1.89
C TRP A 183 28.43 -4.98 2.04
N VAL A 184 28.37 -3.65 2.07
CA VAL A 184 29.53 -2.79 2.28
C VAL A 184 30.20 -3.08 3.65
N ALA A 185 29.39 -3.20 4.70
CA ALA A 185 29.88 -3.50 6.04
C ALA A 185 30.58 -4.88 6.16
N LYS A 186 30.13 -5.87 5.37
CA LYS A 186 30.74 -7.21 5.34
C LYS A 186 31.96 -7.33 4.41
N PHE A 187 32.14 -6.40 3.48
CA PHE A 187 33.19 -6.44 2.47
C PHE A 187 34.60 -6.66 3.06
N PRO A 188 35.05 -5.91 4.07
CA PRO A 188 36.41 -6.06 4.60
C PRO A 188 36.72 -7.48 5.09
N SER A 189 35.74 -8.13 5.74
CA SER A 189 35.90 -9.47 6.32
C SER A 189 35.62 -10.62 5.36
N GLN A 190 34.84 -10.38 4.28
CA GLN A 190 34.34 -11.43 3.40
C GLN A 190 34.87 -11.36 1.95
N ARG A 191 35.67 -10.35 1.59
CA ARG A 191 36.15 -10.12 0.23
C ARG A 191 36.83 -11.32 -0.45
N ASN A 192 37.46 -12.18 0.32
CA ASN A 192 38.13 -13.39 -0.16
C ASN A 192 37.22 -14.63 -0.21
N ASN A 193 36.00 -14.55 0.33
CA ASN A 193 35.05 -15.64 0.32
C ASN A 193 34.40 -15.76 -1.08
N LYS A 194 34.54 -16.96 -1.69
CA LYS A 194 33.98 -17.22 -3.04
C LYS A 194 32.45 -17.03 -3.06
N ALA A 195 31.75 -17.48 -2.03
CA ALA A 195 30.28 -17.31 -1.92
C ALA A 195 29.91 -15.82 -1.85
N TYR A 196 30.67 -15.01 -1.10
CA TYR A 196 30.44 -13.57 -1.01
C TYR A 196 30.66 -12.85 -2.36
N ARG A 197 31.69 -13.24 -3.14
CA ARG A 197 31.92 -12.66 -4.48
C ARG A 197 30.78 -12.99 -5.44
N LEU A 198 30.32 -14.26 -5.46
CA LEU A 198 29.16 -14.67 -6.25
C LEU A 198 27.91 -13.90 -5.84
N TYR A 199 27.73 -13.70 -4.55
CA TYR A 199 26.67 -12.90 -3.98
C TYR A 199 26.74 -11.42 -4.43
N SER A 200 27.96 -10.83 -4.46
CA SER A 200 28.17 -9.48 -4.93
C SER A 200 27.78 -9.30 -6.41
N MET A 201 28.16 -10.26 -7.25
CA MET A 201 27.71 -10.29 -8.65
C MET A 201 26.18 -10.37 -8.76
N GLY A 202 25.54 -11.18 -7.91
CA GLY A 202 24.09 -11.30 -7.85
C GLY A 202 23.39 -9.99 -7.47
N ILE A 203 23.90 -9.25 -6.48
CA ILE A 203 23.37 -7.92 -6.12
C ILE A 203 23.47 -6.94 -7.32
N LEU A 204 24.60 -6.92 -8.00
CA LEU A 204 24.79 -6.08 -9.21
C LEU A 204 23.81 -6.48 -10.33
N CYS A 205 23.59 -7.79 -10.55
CA CYS A 205 22.58 -8.26 -11.50
C CYS A 205 21.17 -7.81 -11.13
N ILE A 206 20.77 -7.90 -9.83
CA ILE A 206 19.45 -7.43 -9.39
C ILE A 206 19.31 -5.93 -9.59
N ALA A 207 20.36 -5.16 -9.26
CA ALA A 207 20.36 -3.71 -9.47
C ALA A 207 20.20 -3.36 -10.95
N ALA A 208 20.90 -4.05 -11.85
CA ALA A 208 20.77 -3.86 -13.28
C ALA A 208 19.38 -4.26 -13.81
N LEU A 209 18.85 -5.42 -13.39
CA LEU A 209 17.49 -5.85 -13.76
C LEU A 209 16.42 -4.90 -13.21
N GLY A 210 16.59 -4.42 -11.98
CA GLY A 210 15.69 -3.43 -11.39
C GLY A 210 15.70 -2.12 -12.18
N LEU A 211 16.89 -1.64 -12.59
CA LEU A 211 17.02 -0.47 -13.46
C LEU A 211 16.33 -0.69 -14.82
N LEU A 212 16.45 -1.85 -15.43
CA LEU A 212 15.79 -2.18 -16.69
C LEU A 212 14.25 -2.16 -16.56
N VAL A 213 13.71 -2.69 -15.48
CA VAL A 213 12.26 -2.66 -15.21
C VAL A 213 11.72 -1.23 -15.12
N TYR A 214 12.49 -0.32 -14.55
CA TYR A 214 12.07 1.06 -14.33
C TYR A 214 12.62 2.08 -15.34
N LEU A 215 13.41 1.62 -16.30
CA LEU A 215 14.06 2.51 -17.28
C LEU A 215 13.06 3.43 -18.03
N PRO A 216 11.88 2.94 -18.48
CA PRO A 216 10.89 3.80 -19.14
C PRO A 216 10.34 4.93 -18.25
N HIS A 217 10.36 4.73 -16.93
CA HIS A 217 9.83 5.66 -15.94
C HIS A 217 10.90 6.17 -14.97
N PHE A 218 12.19 6.13 -15.39
CA PHE A 218 13.34 6.47 -14.55
C PHE A 218 13.24 7.86 -13.90
N GLU A 219 12.82 8.86 -14.68
CA GLU A 219 12.67 10.24 -14.18
C GLU A 219 11.68 10.30 -13.01
N ARG A 220 10.52 9.67 -13.16
CA ARG A 220 9.43 9.73 -12.17
C ARG A 220 9.65 8.82 -10.97
N VAL A 221 10.20 7.62 -11.18
CA VAL A 221 10.34 6.60 -10.13
C VAL A 221 11.63 6.78 -9.31
N PHE A 222 12.71 7.22 -9.93
CA PHE A 222 14.02 7.37 -9.27
C PHE A 222 14.47 8.81 -9.16
N TRP A 223 14.52 9.53 -10.28
CA TRP A 223 15.18 10.82 -10.32
C TRP A 223 14.40 11.92 -9.61
N SER A 224 13.08 11.99 -9.80
CA SER A 224 12.25 12.97 -9.12
C SER A 224 12.18 12.72 -7.60
N PRO A 225 11.92 11.48 -7.09
CA PRO A 225 12.06 11.19 -5.66
C PRO A 225 13.47 11.46 -5.11
N PHE A 226 14.52 11.12 -5.87
CA PHE A 226 15.90 11.40 -5.45
C PHE A 226 16.17 12.90 -5.32
N LYS A 227 15.79 13.71 -6.30
CA LYS A 227 15.83 15.18 -6.20
C LYS A 227 15.02 15.68 -5.00
N SER A 228 13.83 15.12 -4.78
CA SER A 228 12.97 15.50 -3.67
C SER A 228 13.58 15.25 -2.30
N ILE A 229 14.40 14.20 -2.14
CA ILE A 229 15.14 13.94 -0.90
C ILE A 229 16.09 15.12 -0.56
N PHE A 230 16.67 15.75 -1.57
CA PHE A 230 17.62 16.86 -1.36
C PHE A 230 16.96 18.25 -1.37
N LEU A 231 15.91 18.44 -2.18
CA LEU A 231 15.28 19.74 -2.41
C LEU A 231 14.04 19.95 -1.54
N LEU A 232 13.22 18.89 -1.34
CA LEU A 232 11.97 18.93 -0.59
C LEU A 232 12.11 18.08 0.66
N ARG A 233 12.46 18.73 1.79
CA ARG A 233 12.61 18.11 3.12
C ARG A 233 11.64 18.72 4.11
N GLY A 234 11.43 18.00 5.22
CA GLY A 234 10.61 18.48 6.30
C GLY A 234 9.16 18.66 5.88
N ASP A 235 8.61 19.84 6.13
CA ASP A 235 7.19 20.10 5.88
C ASP A 235 6.85 20.24 4.38
N ASN A 236 7.84 20.45 3.53
CA ASN A 236 7.67 20.52 2.07
C ASN A 236 7.74 19.15 1.37
N ALA A 237 8.06 18.09 2.09
CA ALA A 237 8.12 16.75 1.49
C ALA A 237 6.71 16.15 1.34
N PRO A 238 6.41 15.47 0.21
CA PRO A 238 5.18 14.69 0.09
C PRO A 238 5.06 13.69 1.25
N ALA A 239 3.98 13.81 2.03
CA ALA A 239 3.85 13.04 3.28
C ALA A 239 3.39 11.59 3.06
N GLY A 240 2.45 11.37 2.14
CA GLY A 240 1.77 10.08 1.94
C GLY A 240 0.50 9.94 2.79
N ALA A 241 -0.23 8.84 2.63
CA ALA A 241 -1.59 8.66 3.14
C ALA A 241 -1.71 8.07 4.56
N PHE A 242 -0.60 7.73 5.23
CA PHE A 242 -0.65 7.18 6.60
C PHE A 242 -0.86 8.27 7.66
N PRO A 243 -1.42 7.90 8.85
CA PRO A 243 -1.50 8.79 9.99
C PRO A 243 -0.13 9.32 10.43
N GLU A 244 -0.13 10.40 11.23
CA GLU A 244 1.07 10.96 11.83
C GLU A 244 1.71 10.04 12.87
N ALA A 245 3.01 10.20 13.12
CA ALA A 245 3.77 9.45 14.12
C ALA A 245 3.10 9.49 15.51
N SER A 246 2.51 10.63 15.89
CA SER A 246 1.80 10.81 17.16
C SER A 246 0.59 9.88 17.30
N PHE A 247 -0.04 9.49 16.20
CA PHE A 247 -1.12 8.51 16.23
C PHE A 247 -0.59 7.12 16.64
N TYR A 248 0.52 6.66 16.02
CA TYR A 248 1.11 5.37 16.35
C TYR A 248 1.73 5.34 17.75
N LEU A 249 2.31 6.44 18.20
CA LEU A 249 2.79 6.55 19.59
C LEU A 249 1.65 6.41 20.62
N ARG A 250 0.43 6.83 20.28
CA ARG A 250 -0.76 6.69 21.14
C ARG A 250 -1.44 5.33 21.02
N THR A 251 -1.47 4.75 19.82
CA THR A 251 -2.22 3.51 19.55
C THR A 251 -1.40 2.25 19.71
N MET A 252 -0.06 2.32 19.63
CA MET A 252 0.83 1.15 19.75
C MET A 252 2.00 1.36 20.76
N PRO A 253 1.84 2.07 21.88
CA PRO A 253 2.98 2.35 22.77
C PRO A 253 3.64 1.08 23.28
N ILE A 254 2.88 0.03 23.52
CA ILE A 254 3.37 -1.25 24.04
C ILE A 254 4.21 -1.97 22.99
N LEU A 255 3.74 -2.07 21.75
CA LEU A 255 4.49 -2.70 20.66
C LEU A 255 5.80 -1.95 20.36
N LEU A 256 5.74 -0.63 20.29
CA LEU A 256 6.92 0.21 20.05
C LEU A 256 7.95 0.06 21.16
N SER A 257 7.51 0.04 22.43
CA SER A 257 8.40 -0.18 23.57
C SER A 257 9.04 -1.57 23.54
N LEU A 258 8.26 -2.62 23.27
CA LEU A 258 8.78 -3.98 23.12
C LEU A 258 9.73 -4.08 21.92
N GLY A 259 9.41 -3.43 20.81
CA GLY A 259 10.26 -3.35 19.63
C GLY A 259 11.59 -2.67 19.92
N ALA A 260 11.58 -1.55 20.62
CA ALA A 260 12.79 -0.84 21.04
C ALA A 260 13.68 -1.71 21.97
N VAL A 261 13.09 -2.35 22.98
CA VAL A 261 13.80 -3.27 23.88
C VAL A 261 14.45 -4.41 23.11
N GLY A 262 13.69 -5.08 22.23
CA GLY A 262 14.20 -6.18 21.42
C GLY A 262 15.26 -5.73 20.42
N PHE A 263 15.07 -4.56 19.79
CA PHE A 263 16.04 -3.97 18.87
C PHE A 263 17.39 -3.70 19.56
N VAL A 264 17.38 -2.96 20.68
CA VAL A 264 18.60 -2.67 21.47
C VAL A 264 19.29 -3.97 21.91
N ARG A 265 18.51 -4.96 22.33
CA ARG A 265 19.06 -6.26 22.69
C ARG A 265 19.68 -7.00 21.51
N SER A 266 19.06 -6.92 20.33
CA SER A 266 19.59 -7.55 19.11
C SER A 266 20.95 -6.98 18.70
N LEU A 267 21.20 -5.69 18.95
CA LEU A 267 22.50 -5.04 18.73
C LEU A 267 23.63 -5.66 19.58
N LYS A 268 23.30 -6.17 20.79
CA LYS A 268 24.28 -6.85 21.64
C LYS A 268 24.62 -8.26 21.15
N ARG A 269 23.74 -8.90 20.38
CA ARG A 269 23.94 -10.25 19.84
C ARG A 269 24.59 -10.24 18.47
N GLU A 270 24.14 -9.37 17.60
CA GLU A 270 24.60 -9.24 16.21
C GLU A 270 24.41 -7.80 15.77
N VAL A 271 25.49 -7.13 15.37
CA VAL A 271 25.42 -5.75 14.87
C VAL A 271 25.34 -5.77 13.35
N GLY A 272 24.45 -4.96 12.79
CA GLY A 272 24.35 -4.74 11.34
C GLY A 272 23.68 -5.88 10.60
N SER A 273 22.73 -6.59 11.20
CA SER A 273 21.87 -7.51 10.43
C SER A 273 20.98 -6.74 9.47
N VAL A 274 20.61 -7.36 8.34
CA VAL A 274 19.72 -6.74 7.35
C VAL A 274 18.38 -6.28 7.95
N TRP A 275 17.88 -6.98 8.97
CA TRP A 275 16.66 -6.59 9.69
C TRP A 275 16.84 -5.29 10.50
N GLN A 276 17.97 -5.17 11.22
CA GLN A 276 18.30 -3.94 11.95
C GLN A 276 18.50 -2.76 11.00
N LEU A 277 19.19 -2.98 9.88
CA LEU A 277 19.42 -1.96 8.87
C LEU A 277 18.11 -1.50 8.23
N SER A 278 17.16 -2.40 7.98
CA SER A 278 15.83 -2.03 7.49
C SER A 278 15.06 -1.13 8.46
N VAL A 279 15.13 -1.43 9.77
CA VAL A 279 14.55 -0.56 10.82
C VAL A 279 15.19 0.81 10.78
N ILE A 280 16.53 0.89 10.70
CA ILE A 280 17.28 2.15 10.66
C ILE A 280 16.92 2.94 9.40
N VAL A 281 16.90 2.32 8.23
CA VAL A 281 16.52 2.97 6.97
C VAL A 281 15.12 3.57 7.08
N CYS A 282 14.13 2.80 7.51
CA CYS A 282 12.77 3.32 7.68
C CYS A 282 12.70 4.47 8.71
N ALA A 283 13.40 4.34 9.84
CA ALA A 283 13.45 5.39 10.85
C ALA A 283 14.08 6.68 10.33
N VAL A 284 15.15 6.58 9.51
CA VAL A 284 15.77 7.75 8.85
C VAL A 284 14.75 8.48 7.96
N PHE A 285 14.03 7.74 7.10
CA PHE A 285 13.02 8.36 6.24
C PHE A 285 11.92 9.07 7.03
N ILE A 286 11.47 8.49 8.14
CA ILE A 286 10.41 9.05 8.99
C ILE A 286 10.92 10.28 9.77
N VAL A 287 12.07 10.16 10.45
CA VAL A 287 12.61 11.22 11.32
C VAL A 287 12.98 12.46 10.53
N PHE A 288 13.62 12.27 9.37
CA PHE A 288 14.02 13.38 8.50
C PHE A 288 12.91 13.82 7.54
N ARG A 289 11.70 13.23 7.65
CA ARG A 289 10.56 13.52 6.77
C ARG A 289 10.95 13.53 5.29
N LEU A 290 11.64 12.48 4.85
CA LEU A 290 12.00 12.32 3.45
C LEU A 290 10.76 11.93 2.62
N VAL A 291 10.87 11.95 1.30
CA VAL A 291 9.76 11.73 0.37
C VAL A 291 8.84 10.57 0.78
N PHE A 292 7.53 10.81 0.83
CA PHE A 292 6.50 9.85 1.25
C PHE A 292 6.75 9.20 2.62
N TYR A 293 7.33 9.94 3.56
CA TYR A 293 7.81 9.44 4.86
C TYR A 293 6.74 8.69 5.66
N LYS A 294 5.45 9.06 5.55
CA LYS A 294 4.37 8.37 6.27
C LYS A 294 4.18 6.92 5.80
N ARG A 295 4.45 6.61 4.54
CA ARG A 295 4.36 5.23 4.02
C ARG A 295 5.38 4.29 4.67
N PHE A 296 6.49 4.83 5.20
CA PHE A 296 7.51 4.03 5.90
C PHE A 296 7.07 3.56 7.28
N PHE A 297 5.95 4.07 7.85
CA PHE A 297 5.41 3.53 9.10
C PHE A 297 5.02 2.06 8.98
N LEU A 298 4.41 1.64 7.87
CA LEU A 298 4.13 0.23 7.61
C LEU A 298 5.43 -0.60 7.61
N HIS A 299 6.45 -0.13 6.89
CA HIS A 299 7.72 -0.85 6.79
C HIS A 299 8.45 -0.88 8.13
N LEU A 300 8.52 0.24 8.84
CA LEU A 300 9.14 0.32 10.17
C LEU A 300 8.47 -0.64 11.14
N ASP A 301 7.16 -0.59 11.22
CA ASP A 301 6.37 -1.48 12.08
C ASP A 301 6.65 -2.94 11.72
N PHE A 302 6.53 -3.30 10.46
CA PHE A 302 6.79 -4.65 9.98
C PHE A 302 8.17 -5.17 10.39
N PHE A 303 9.22 -4.38 10.20
CA PHE A 303 10.58 -4.77 10.60
C PHE A 303 10.79 -4.76 12.11
N LEU A 304 9.96 -4.03 12.88
CA LEU A 304 9.98 -4.04 14.35
C LEU A 304 9.24 -5.23 14.97
N LEU A 305 8.26 -5.84 14.28
CA LEU A 305 7.48 -6.98 14.82
C LEU A 305 8.36 -8.11 15.39
N PRO A 306 9.43 -8.58 14.69
CA PRO A 306 10.31 -9.60 15.23
C PRO A 306 11.04 -9.15 16.51
N PHE A 307 11.48 -7.90 16.55
CA PHE A 307 12.15 -7.35 17.74
C PHE A 307 11.16 -7.18 18.88
N ALA A 308 9.91 -6.81 18.64
CA ALA A 308 8.87 -6.77 19.65
C ALA A 308 8.60 -8.16 20.24
N ALA A 309 8.60 -9.21 19.41
CA ALA A 309 8.49 -10.59 19.84
C ALA A 309 9.71 -11.02 20.72
N GLU A 310 10.93 -10.67 20.33
CA GLU A 310 12.14 -10.92 21.10
C GLU A 310 12.14 -10.11 22.42
N GLY A 311 11.71 -8.85 22.38
CA GLY A 311 11.59 -7.99 23.56
C GLY A 311 10.60 -8.55 24.58
N LEU A 312 9.43 -8.99 24.10
CA LEU A 312 8.41 -9.62 24.95
C LEU A 312 8.95 -10.90 25.60
N LEU A 313 9.59 -11.79 24.81
CA LEU A 313 10.13 -13.04 25.32
C LEU A 313 11.21 -12.77 26.39
N TRP A 314 12.09 -11.80 26.13
CA TRP A 314 13.13 -11.43 27.08
C TRP A 314 12.57 -10.86 28.38
N LEU A 315 11.60 -9.98 28.33
CA LEU A 315 10.96 -9.43 29.52
C LEU A 315 10.23 -10.53 30.29
N TRP A 316 9.54 -11.43 29.56
CA TRP A 316 8.88 -12.58 30.18
C TRP A 316 9.82 -13.49 30.97
N ASP A 317 11.01 -13.77 30.44
CA ASP A 317 12.03 -14.59 31.07
C ASP A 317 12.71 -13.83 32.22
N ARG A 318 12.83 -12.49 32.12
CA ARG A 318 13.44 -11.64 33.16
C ARG A 318 12.54 -11.42 34.36
N PHE A 319 11.24 -11.29 34.13
CA PHE A 319 10.28 -11.11 35.22
C PHE A 319 9.86 -12.43 35.82
N VAL A 320 10.44 -12.73 37.00
CA VAL A 320 10.14 -13.96 37.78
C VAL A 320 8.80 -13.80 38.53
N SER A 321 8.44 -12.60 38.94
CA SER A 321 7.24 -12.30 39.70
C SER A 321 5.96 -12.58 38.87
N ARG A 322 5.02 -13.29 39.47
CA ARG A 322 3.66 -13.52 38.86
C ARG A 322 2.93 -12.21 38.59
N TYR A 323 3.09 -11.22 39.46
CA TYR A 323 2.49 -9.90 39.30
C TYR A 323 3.00 -9.17 38.04
N ALA A 324 4.34 -9.15 37.84
CA ALA A 324 4.92 -8.52 36.66
C ALA A 324 4.49 -9.19 35.36
N ARG A 325 4.39 -10.52 35.30
CA ARG A 325 3.84 -11.25 34.16
C ARG A 325 2.36 -10.96 33.96
N GLY A 326 1.59 -10.85 35.06
CA GLY A 326 0.17 -10.45 35.01
C GLY A 326 -0.01 -9.06 34.41
N VAL A 327 0.78 -8.07 34.84
CA VAL A 327 0.77 -6.71 34.25
C VAL A 327 1.08 -6.76 32.77
N MET A 328 2.08 -7.52 32.33
CA MET A 328 2.43 -7.65 30.92
C MET A 328 1.30 -8.25 30.09
N ILE A 329 0.59 -9.26 30.61
CA ILE A 329 -0.60 -9.81 29.94
C ILE A 329 -1.70 -8.75 29.84
N ILE A 330 -1.97 -7.99 30.91
CA ILE A 330 -2.96 -6.91 30.92
C ILE A 330 -2.61 -5.86 29.85
N LEU A 331 -1.36 -5.44 29.76
CA LEU A 331 -0.91 -4.49 28.74
C LEU A 331 -1.13 -5.02 27.33
N LEU A 332 -0.84 -6.31 27.07
CA LEU A 332 -1.09 -6.92 25.75
C LEU A 332 -2.59 -7.01 25.45
N VAL A 333 -3.43 -7.30 26.46
CA VAL A 333 -4.90 -7.28 26.29
C VAL A 333 -5.39 -5.86 26.00
N VAL A 334 -4.90 -4.84 26.70
CA VAL A 334 -5.22 -3.44 26.40
C VAL A 334 -4.85 -3.08 24.97
N GLN A 335 -3.65 -3.47 24.53
CA GLN A 335 -3.21 -3.26 23.14
C GLN A 335 -4.14 -3.99 22.14
N ALA A 336 -4.56 -5.21 22.44
CA ALA A 336 -5.51 -5.96 21.62
C ALA A 336 -6.86 -5.24 21.49
N VAL A 337 -7.39 -4.72 22.61
CA VAL A 337 -8.65 -3.95 22.64
C VAL A 337 -8.53 -2.68 21.80
N ILE A 338 -7.42 -1.92 21.93
CA ILE A 338 -7.17 -0.71 21.13
C ILE A 338 -7.16 -1.05 19.64
N SER A 339 -6.37 -2.07 19.25
CA SER A 339 -6.26 -2.50 17.86
C SER A 339 -7.60 -3.02 17.29
N TRP A 340 -8.36 -3.76 18.10
CA TRP A 340 -9.67 -4.27 17.72
C TRP A 340 -10.68 -3.14 17.54
N LYS A 341 -10.72 -2.19 18.48
CA LYS A 341 -11.61 -1.02 18.39
C LYS A 341 -11.30 -0.20 17.13
N ALA A 342 -10.02 0.04 16.84
CA ALA A 342 -9.61 0.77 15.65
C ALA A 342 -10.05 0.05 14.36
N MET A 343 -9.95 -1.29 14.33
CA MET A 343 -10.45 -2.10 13.22
C MET A 343 -11.97 -1.95 13.02
N MET A 344 -12.74 -2.05 14.10
CA MET A 344 -14.21 -2.00 14.05
C MET A 344 -14.76 -0.65 13.58
N LEU A 345 -13.98 0.43 13.75
CA LEU A 345 -14.34 1.79 13.33
C LEU A 345 -13.99 2.08 11.86
N ARG A 346 -13.31 1.16 11.18
CA ARG A 346 -12.95 1.35 9.78
C ARG A 346 -14.09 0.93 8.86
N GLU A 347 -14.36 1.77 7.87
CA GLU A 347 -15.36 1.59 6.83
C GLU A 347 -14.71 1.76 5.45
N PRO A 348 -15.26 1.16 4.37
CA PRO A 348 -14.82 1.44 3.02
C PRO A 348 -14.86 2.94 2.73
N GLN A 349 -13.95 3.42 1.92
CA GLN A 349 -13.93 4.86 1.56
C GLN A 349 -15.05 5.23 0.60
N LEU A 350 -15.48 4.29 -0.23
CA LEU A 350 -16.66 4.45 -1.07
C LEU A 350 -17.81 3.61 -0.48
N PRO A 351 -18.98 4.18 -0.20
CA PRO A 351 -20.15 3.42 0.25
C PRO A 351 -20.68 2.51 -0.88
N MET A 352 -21.35 1.40 -0.51
CA MET A 352 -21.92 0.44 -1.47
C MET A 352 -22.89 1.10 -2.46
N SER A 353 -23.70 2.05 -1.99
CA SER A 353 -24.62 2.80 -2.86
C SER A 353 -23.92 3.56 -3.97
N ALA A 354 -22.75 4.17 -3.67
CA ALA A 354 -21.97 4.87 -4.68
C ALA A 354 -21.28 3.90 -5.66
N LEU A 355 -20.82 2.73 -5.18
CA LEU A 355 -20.29 1.70 -6.07
C LEU A 355 -21.38 1.17 -7.01
N GLN A 356 -22.56 0.89 -6.48
CA GLN A 356 -23.70 0.43 -7.28
C GLN A 356 -24.11 1.49 -8.34
N ASP A 357 -24.10 2.77 -7.97
CA ASP A 357 -24.34 3.88 -8.89
C ASP A 357 -23.30 3.90 -10.01
N ILE A 358 -22.00 3.74 -9.69
CA ILE A 358 -20.93 3.63 -10.69
C ILE A 358 -21.15 2.45 -11.65
N VAL A 359 -21.55 1.29 -11.15
CA VAL A 359 -21.82 0.10 -11.98
C VAL A 359 -23.02 0.35 -12.90
N ASN A 360 -24.09 0.92 -12.36
CA ASN A 360 -25.33 1.17 -13.12
C ASN A 360 -25.15 2.26 -14.20
N MET A 361 -24.16 3.14 -14.08
CA MET A 361 -23.87 4.15 -15.11
C MET A 361 -23.59 3.55 -16.49
N GLN A 362 -23.04 2.34 -16.57
CA GLN A 362 -22.76 1.67 -17.84
C GLN A 362 -24.01 1.48 -18.70
N GLU A 363 -25.20 1.43 -18.08
CA GLU A 363 -26.48 1.28 -18.80
C GLU A 363 -26.97 2.60 -19.42
N VAL A 364 -26.42 3.73 -18.97
CA VAL A 364 -26.92 5.08 -19.32
C VAL A 364 -25.90 5.86 -20.16
N LEU A 365 -24.61 5.55 -20.00
CA LEU A 365 -23.53 6.26 -20.67
C LEU A 365 -23.37 5.81 -22.13
N PRO A 366 -23.25 6.75 -23.09
CA PRO A 366 -22.81 6.44 -24.47
C PRO A 366 -21.41 5.83 -24.48
N GLU A 367 -21.11 4.97 -25.45
CA GLU A 367 -19.83 4.23 -25.54
C GLU A 367 -18.57 5.13 -25.54
N GLU A 368 -18.65 6.35 -26.10
CA GLU A 368 -17.51 7.27 -26.19
C GLU A 368 -17.56 8.39 -25.14
N ALA A 369 -18.39 8.26 -24.10
CA ALA A 369 -18.53 9.29 -23.09
C ALA A 369 -17.25 9.47 -22.25
N THR A 370 -16.95 10.73 -21.94
CA THR A 370 -15.96 11.08 -20.91
C THR A 370 -16.67 11.27 -19.57
N VAL A 371 -16.23 10.56 -18.53
CA VAL A 371 -16.79 10.62 -17.17
C VAL A 371 -15.78 11.23 -16.23
N ILE A 372 -16.10 12.38 -15.66
CA ILE A 372 -15.22 13.15 -14.79
C ILE A 372 -15.78 13.14 -13.37
N ALA A 373 -15.06 12.53 -12.42
CA ALA A 373 -15.39 12.65 -11.01
C ALA A 373 -15.12 14.09 -10.51
N LEU A 374 -16.01 14.62 -9.69
CA LEU A 374 -15.83 15.95 -9.10
C LEU A 374 -15.00 15.90 -7.80
N GLU A 375 -14.57 14.70 -7.41
CA GLU A 375 -13.62 14.49 -6.31
C GLU A 375 -12.73 13.28 -6.59
N ASN A 376 -11.54 13.25 -6.01
CA ASN A 376 -10.50 12.31 -6.42
C ASN A 376 -10.70 10.88 -5.90
N VAL A 377 -11.49 10.64 -4.86
CA VAL A 377 -11.77 9.27 -4.36
C VAL A 377 -12.55 8.49 -5.40
N SER A 378 -13.66 9.05 -5.87
CA SER A 378 -14.49 8.38 -6.88
C SER A 378 -13.81 8.23 -8.22
N GLY A 379 -12.90 9.15 -8.61
CA GLY A 379 -12.12 9.02 -9.83
C GLY A 379 -11.39 7.69 -9.95
N MET A 380 -10.78 7.24 -8.85
CA MET A 380 -10.10 5.94 -8.79
C MET A 380 -11.07 4.77 -9.00
N TRP A 381 -12.27 4.86 -8.45
CA TRP A 381 -13.29 3.82 -8.57
C TRP A 381 -13.92 3.82 -9.97
N LEU A 382 -14.22 4.99 -10.53
CA LEU A 382 -14.68 5.10 -11.91
C LEU A 382 -13.71 4.39 -12.87
N LEU A 383 -12.41 4.66 -12.75
CA LEU A 383 -11.39 4.04 -13.60
C LEU A 383 -11.45 2.50 -13.54
N GLY A 384 -11.67 1.93 -12.36
CA GLY A 384 -11.69 0.47 -12.18
C GLY A 384 -12.96 -0.19 -12.69
N TRP A 385 -14.10 0.47 -12.58
CA TRP A 385 -15.42 -0.10 -12.93
C TRP A 385 -15.97 0.38 -14.26
N LEU A 386 -15.37 1.44 -14.84
CA LEU A 386 -15.68 1.93 -16.20
C LEU A 386 -14.45 1.81 -17.11
N PRO A 387 -13.86 0.60 -17.31
CA PRO A 387 -12.55 0.44 -17.96
C PRO A 387 -12.57 0.76 -19.46
N HIS A 388 -13.75 0.93 -20.07
CA HIS A 388 -13.94 1.24 -21.49
C HIS A 388 -14.24 2.71 -21.75
N TYR A 389 -14.37 3.52 -20.69
CA TYR A 389 -14.67 4.94 -20.77
C TYR A 389 -13.42 5.79 -20.51
N THR A 390 -13.39 6.99 -21.07
CA THR A 390 -12.42 7.99 -20.67
C THR A 390 -12.80 8.51 -19.29
N VAL A 391 -11.96 8.29 -18.30
CA VAL A 391 -12.21 8.70 -16.91
C VAL A 391 -11.30 9.86 -16.55
N GLY A 392 -11.90 10.88 -15.93
CA GLY A 392 -11.20 12.05 -15.41
C GLY A 392 -11.49 12.30 -13.93
N ALA A 393 -10.59 12.99 -13.24
CA ALA A 393 -10.79 13.49 -11.88
C ALA A 393 -9.72 14.53 -11.52
N PRO A 394 -9.91 15.33 -10.47
CA PRO A 394 -8.86 16.22 -9.96
C PRO A 394 -7.60 15.45 -9.57
N GLY A 395 -6.44 15.96 -9.95
CA GLY A 395 -5.14 15.52 -9.45
C GLY A 395 -4.36 14.58 -10.34
N MET A 396 -4.61 13.28 -10.34
CA MET A 396 -3.77 12.30 -11.05
C MET A 396 -4.18 12.04 -12.51
N PHE A 397 -5.33 12.54 -12.93
CA PHE A 397 -5.88 12.28 -14.26
C PHE A 397 -5.50 13.40 -15.21
N ASP A 398 -5.23 13.04 -16.47
CA ASP A 398 -4.92 13.97 -17.53
C ASP A 398 -6.21 14.52 -18.21
N VAL A 399 -7.38 14.11 -17.72
CA VAL A 399 -8.69 14.54 -18.20
C VAL A 399 -9.54 15.05 -17.03
N PRO A 400 -10.11 16.26 -17.15
CA PRO A 400 -9.68 17.28 -18.10
C PRO A 400 -8.25 17.73 -17.82
N ASP A 401 -7.55 18.26 -18.80
CA ASP A 401 -6.22 18.87 -18.62
C ASP A 401 -6.36 20.25 -17.94
N TRP A 402 -6.89 20.21 -16.73
CA TRP A 402 -7.12 21.36 -15.89
C TRP A 402 -6.05 21.47 -14.81
N THR A 403 -5.53 22.68 -14.67
CA THR A 403 -4.67 23.05 -13.56
C THR A 403 -5.45 23.04 -12.23
N TYR A 404 -4.75 23.18 -11.10
CA TYR A 404 -5.39 23.36 -9.80
C TYR A 404 -6.29 24.61 -9.80
N GLU A 405 -5.84 25.70 -10.43
CA GLU A 405 -6.58 26.96 -10.55
C GLU A 405 -7.85 26.79 -11.40
N ASP A 406 -7.80 26.00 -12.48
CA ASP A 406 -8.98 25.68 -13.29
C ASP A 406 -10.03 24.90 -12.50
N TRP A 407 -9.59 23.95 -11.66
CA TRP A 407 -10.49 23.24 -10.75
C TRP A 407 -11.11 24.17 -9.69
N GLU A 408 -10.37 25.13 -9.16
CA GLU A 408 -10.92 26.15 -8.26
C GLU A 408 -11.93 27.04 -8.99
N ILE A 409 -11.63 27.47 -10.22
CA ILE A 409 -12.56 28.22 -11.06
C ILE A 409 -13.82 27.41 -11.36
N PHE A 410 -13.68 26.12 -11.65
CA PHE A 410 -14.84 25.25 -11.88
C PHE A 410 -15.75 25.15 -10.63
N ILE A 411 -15.20 25.07 -9.45
CA ILE A 411 -15.96 24.96 -8.19
C ILE A 411 -16.52 26.31 -7.76
N ASP A 412 -15.73 27.40 -7.78
CA ASP A 412 -16.06 28.69 -7.16
C ASP A 412 -16.39 29.79 -8.16
N GLY A 413 -16.11 29.57 -9.45
CA GLY A 413 -16.28 30.59 -10.50
C GLY A 413 -17.73 30.82 -10.91
N THR A 414 -17.90 31.79 -11.77
CA THR A 414 -19.19 32.13 -12.42
C THR A 414 -19.56 31.12 -13.51
N THR A 415 -20.84 31.09 -13.90
CA THR A 415 -21.30 30.30 -15.05
C THR A 415 -20.52 30.59 -16.34
N SER A 416 -20.10 31.84 -16.57
CA SER A 416 -19.33 32.20 -17.76
C SER A 416 -17.93 31.60 -17.75
N GLU A 417 -17.26 31.58 -16.60
CA GLU A 417 -15.94 30.96 -16.42
C GLU A 417 -16.04 29.44 -16.53
N ARG A 418 -17.01 28.81 -15.87
CA ARG A 418 -17.29 27.36 -16.03
C ARG A 418 -17.54 26.99 -17.50
N LYS A 419 -18.31 27.79 -18.21
CA LYS A 419 -18.59 27.57 -19.65
C LYS A 419 -17.30 27.57 -20.47
N LEU A 420 -16.35 28.45 -20.18
CA LEU A 420 -15.07 28.48 -20.90
C LEU A 420 -14.28 27.18 -20.67
N LEU A 421 -14.21 26.70 -19.41
CA LEU A 421 -13.55 25.43 -19.07
C LEU A 421 -14.26 24.23 -19.73
N LEU A 422 -15.58 24.20 -19.71
CA LEU A 422 -16.37 23.11 -20.30
C LEU A 422 -16.23 23.07 -21.84
N ASN A 423 -16.15 24.23 -22.51
CA ASN A 423 -15.95 24.31 -23.95
C ASN A 423 -14.58 23.76 -24.39
N ALA A 424 -13.59 23.72 -23.51
CA ALA A 424 -12.27 23.16 -23.80
C ALA A 424 -12.25 21.62 -23.79
N ILE A 425 -13.30 20.97 -23.26
CA ILE A 425 -13.40 19.51 -23.24
C ILE A 425 -14.23 19.08 -24.47
N HIS A 426 -13.65 18.21 -25.30
CA HIS A 426 -14.32 17.72 -26.49
C HIS A 426 -15.16 16.47 -26.20
N GLY A 427 -16.27 16.32 -26.96
CA GLY A 427 -17.14 15.16 -26.89
C GLY A 427 -18.23 15.23 -25.80
N GLU A 428 -18.91 14.11 -25.58
CA GLU A 428 -19.95 14.00 -24.55
C GLU A 428 -19.35 13.84 -23.16
N VAL A 429 -19.52 14.86 -22.32
CA VAL A 429 -18.93 14.94 -20.97
C VAL A 429 -20.00 14.78 -19.92
N TYR A 430 -19.74 13.87 -19.00
CA TYR A 430 -20.55 13.61 -17.82
C TYR A 430 -19.71 13.82 -16.56
N PHE A 431 -20.25 14.55 -15.59
CA PHE A 431 -19.64 14.72 -14.28
C PHE A 431 -20.31 13.80 -13.28
N TYR A 432 -19.50 13.09 -12.51
CA TYR A 432 -19.98 12.29 -11.40
C TYR A 432 -19.97 13.10 -10.10
N ALA A 433 -21.17 13.42 -9.63
CA ALA A 433 -21.41 14.27 -8.46
C ALA A 433 -22.18 13.48 -7.39
N ASN A 434 -21.48 12.68 -6.63
CA ASN A 434 -22.06 11.84 -5.58
C ASN A 434 -22.14 12.55 -4.21
N ALA A 435 -22.56 11.79 -3.18
CA ALA A 435 -22.65 12.29 -1.81
C ALA A 435 -21.29 12.70 -1.21
N LEU A 436 -20.16 12.14 -1.68
CA LEU A 436 -18.83 12.55 -1.22
C LEU A 436 -18.51 13.97 -1.71
N PHE A 437 -18.80 14.26 -2.97
CA PHE A 437 -18.65 15.61 -3.54
C PHE A 437 -19.46 16.64 -2.76
N THR A 438 -20.77 16.39 -2.57
CA THR A 438 -21.64 17.31 -1.84
C THR A 438 -21.26 17.44 -0.37
N SER A 439 -20.82 16.37 0.29
CA SER A 439 -20.33 16.42 1.66
C SER A 439 -19.03 17.20 1.81
N TYR A 440 -18.13 17.11 0.83
CA TYR A 440 -16.82 17.78 0.88
C TYR A 440 -16.92 19.27 0.60
N TYR A 441 -17.70 19.66 -0.44
CA TYR A 441 -17.80 21.05 -0.89
C TYR A 441 -18.99 21.83 -0.32
N GLY A 442 -20.01 21.16 0.26
CA GLY A 442 -21.16 21.82 0.88
C GLY A 442 -21.92 22.73 -0.09
N GLU A 443 -22.16 23.98 0.30
CA GLU A 443 -22.86 24.98 -0.51
C GLU A 443 -22.20 25.25 -1.87
N ARG A 444 -20.87 25.08 -1.96
CA ARG A 444 -20.13 25.21 -3.22
C ARG A 444 -20.56 24.14 -4.24
N ALA A 445 -20.78 22.91 -3.79
CA ALA A 445 -21.29 21.83 -4.62
C ALA A 445 -22.69 22.15 -5.17
N GLU A 446 -23.56 22.73 -4.34
CA GLU A 446 -24.90 23.13 -4.77
C GLU A 446 -24.84 24.21 -5.88
N SER A 447 -23.92 25.19 -5.74
CA SER A 447 -23.68 26.21 -6.76
C SER A 447 -23.25 25.61 -8.09
N VAL A 448 -22.35 24.59 -8.08
CA VAL A 448 -21.92 23.87 -9.29
C VAL A 448 -23.10 23.13 -9.92
N LEU A 449 -23.87 22.39 -9.12
CA LEU A 449 -24.97 21.56 -9.61
C LEU A 449 -26.17 22.38 -10.10
N ALA A 450 -26.30 23.64 -9.69
CA ALA A 450 -27.31 24.58 -10.16
C ALA A 450 -26.91 25.31 -11.46
N ASP A 451 -25.70 25.09 -11.97
CA ASP A 451 -25.22 25.76 -13.19
C ASP A 451 -26.01 25.33 -14.42
N PRO A 452 -26.49 26.28 -15.27
CA PRO A 452 -27.28 25.97 -16.46
C PRO A 452 -26.53 25.13 -17.52
N CYS A 453 -25.19 25.12 -17.50
CA CYS A 453 -24.38 24.26 -18.35
C CYS A 453 -24.39 22.78 -17.90
N LEU A 454 -24.89 22.48 -16.71
CA LEU A 454 -24.90 21.15 -16.10
C LEU A 454 -26.34 20.65 -15.96
N LYS A 455 -26.68 19.57 -16.64
CA LYS A 455 -28.01 18.98 -16.61
C LYS A 455 -27.99 17.63 -15.93
N LYS A 456 -28.74 17.49 -14.85
CA LYS A 456 -28.84 16.23 -14.10
C LYS A 456 -29.42 15.11 -14.98
N VAL A 457 -28.76 13.94 -14.96
CA VAL A 457 -29.29 12.73 -15.60
C VAL A 457 -30.22 12.03 -14.60
N PRO A 458 -31.50 11.76 -14.98
CA PRO A 458 -32.47 11.18 -14.06
C PRO A 458 -31.99 9.87 -13.45
N ASN A 459 -32.29 9.68 -12.16
CA ASN A 459 -31.99 8.46 -11.39
C ASN A 459 -30.49 8.08 -11.29
N THR A 460 -29.58 9.01 -11.51
CA THR A 460 -28.14 8.82 -11.37
C THR A 460 -27.49 9.97 -10.60
N SER A 461 -26.23 9.79 -10.19
CA SER A 461 -25.38 10.89 -9.71
C SER A 461 -24.61 11.59 -10.86
N LEU A 462 -25.02 11.35 -12.11
CA LEU A 462 -24.42 12.00 -13.28
C LEU A 462 -25.06 13.36 -13.57
N VAL A 463 -24.20 14.25 -14.02
CA VAL A 463 -24.58 15.55 -14.55
C VAL A 463 -23.93 15.70 -15.94
N ARG A 464 -24.73 15.81 -16.99
CA ARG A 464 -24.25 15.99 -18.36
C ARG A 464 -23.88 17.44 -18.60
N SER A 465 -22.75 17.69 -19.21
CA SER A 465 -22.41 19.01 -19.73
C SER A 465 -23.24 19.32 -20.99
N SER A 466 -23.91 20.45 -20.98
CA SER A 466 -24.59 20.99 -22.16
C SER A 466 -23.82 22.13 -22.86
N CYS A 467 -22.64 22.45 -22.33
CA CYS A 467 -21.74 23.51 -22.79
C CYS A 467 -20.36 22.99 -23.21
N SER A 468 -20.15 21.66 -23.26
CA SER A 468 -18.93 21.10 -23.84
C SER A 468 -18.84 21.36 -25.34
N GLY A 469 -17.60 21.55 -25.84
CA GLY A 469 -17.35 21.74 -27.28
C GLY A 469 -17.79 20.52 -28.09
N SER A 470 -18.56 20.73 -29.16
CA SER A 470 -18.96 19.68 -30.09
C SER A 470 -17.81 19.23 -30.97
#